data_0e8d53e96e1ca4a0f4e7180f9ec1500a
#
_entry.id   0e8d53e96e1ca4a0f4e7180f9ec1500a
#
_cell.length_a   1.000
_cell.length_b   1.000
_cell.length_c   1.000
_cell.angle_alpha   90.00
_cell.angle_beta   90.00
_cell.angle_gamma   90.00
#
_symmetry.space_group_name_H-M   'P 1'
#
loop_
_entity.id
_entity.type
_entity.pdbx_description
1 polymer ?
#
loop_
_entity_poly.entity_id
_entity_poly.type
_entity_poly.pdbx_seq_one_letter_code
_entity_poly.pdbx_strand_id
1 'polypeptide(L)'
;MLKLFILKLFLFLFLFSSNCFAEWKKITDSENVEIFLNFKEIKKNNDLIFFWQLNNYVKPLREKIFSIKIYIKVDCKKNKFNPLIFSYHVEPMGSGEADIKNNEQTKWILVKSKSKHKLILKTACIASFRT
;
A
#
# COMPACT_ATOMS: atom_id res chain seq x y z
N MET A 1 -43.37 20.45 -5.98
CA MET A 1 -42.98 19.11 -6.47
C MET A 1 -41.57 19.11 -7.07
N LEU A 2 -41.24 20.02 -7.96
CA LEU A 2 -39.90 20.05 -8.59
C LEU A 2 -38.76 20.25 -7.58
N LYS A 3 -38.91 21.13 -6.61
CA LYS A 3 -37.92 21.40 -5.55
C LYS A 3 -37.67 20.17 -4.65
N LEU A 4 -38.71 19.40 -4.34
CA LEU A 4 -38.57 18.17 -3.56
C LEU A 4 -37.89 17.06 -4.35
N PHE A 5 -38.13 17.00 -5.65
CA PHE A 5 -37.50 16.03 -6.56
C PHE A 5 -36.00 16.31 -6.72
N ILE A 6 -35.64 17.58 -6.90
CA ILE A 6 -34.25 18.04 -6.99
C ILE A 6 -33.51 17.76 -5.69
N LEU A 7 -34.15 18.01 -4.54
CA LEU A 7 -33.56 17.75 -3.22
C LEU A 7 -33.32 16.24 -2.99
N LYS A 8 -34.26 15.39 -3.41
CA LYS A 8 -34.11 13.93 -3.34
C LYS A 8 -33.02 13.42 -4.29
N LEU A 9 -32.93 13.99 -5.48
CA LEU A 9 -31.89 13.66 -6.44
C LEU A 9 -30.51 14.07 -5.93
N PHE A 10 -30.41 15.25 -5.30
CA PHE A 10 -29.15 15.73 -4.69
C PHE A 10 -28.71 14.85 -3.52
N LEU A 11 -29.67 14.45 -2.67
CA LEU A 11 -29.40 13.53 -1.55
C LEU A 11 -28.96 12.14 -2.04
N PHE A 12 -29.55 11.67 -3.14
CA PHE A 12 -29.19 10.39 -3.75
C PHE A 12 -27.79 10.42 -4.35
N LEU A 13 -27.37 11.52 -4.95
CA LEU A 13 -26.02 11.69 -5.48
C LEU A 13 -24.95 11.73 -4.35
N PHE A 14 -25.28 12.24 -3.17
CA PHE A 14 -24.38 12.23 -2.02
C PHE A 14 -24.16 10.83 -1.42
N LEU A 15 -25.13 9.93 -1.58
CA LEU A 15 -25.02 8.56 -1.07
C LEU A 15 -24.12 7.66 -1.94
N PHE A 16 -23.78 8.09 -3.15
CA PHE A 16 -22.92 7.36 -4.07
C PHE A 16 -21.48 7.90 -4.16
N SER A 17 -21.12 8.87 -3.34
CA SER A 17 -19.71 9.20 -3.14
C SER A 17 -19.06 8.07 -2.33
N SER A 18 -18.89 6.91 -2.96
CA SER A 18 -18.03 5.86 -2.45
C SER A 18 -16.61 6.44 -2.45
N ASN A 19 -16.15 6.80 -1.26
CA ASN A 19 -14.76 7.15 -1.07
C ASN A 19 -13.91 5.94 -1.47
N CYS A 20 -13.38 5.97 -2.68
CA CYS A 20 -12.44 4.95 -3.16
C CYS A 20 -11.08 5.19 -2.51
N PHE A 21 -11.02 5.07 -1.17
CA PHE A 21 -9.77 5.04 -0.45
C PHE A 21 -9.22 3.61 -0.52
N ALA A 22 -7.95 3.48 -0.87
CA ALA A 22 -7.23 2.23 -0.70
C ALA A 22 -7.38 1.77 0.76
N GLU A 23 -7.76 0.51 0.98
CA GLU A 23 -7.87 -0.05 2.32
C GLU A 23 -6.50 -0.43 2.85
N TRP A 24 -5.87 0.49 3.53
CA TRP A 24 -4.61 0.28 4.20
C TRP A 24 -4.83 -0.30 5.59
N LYS A 25 -4.23 -1.47 5.85
CA LYS A 25 -4.21 -2.08 7.18
C LYS A 25 -2.81 -2.03 7.76
N LYS A 26 -2.69 -1.49 8.96
CA LYS A 26 -1.41 -1.40 9.67
C LYS A 26 -0.91 -2.78 10.06
N ILE A 27 0.34 -3.07 9.73
CA ILE A 27 0.99 -4.35 10.03
C ILE A 27 1.97 -4.21 11.19
N THR A 28 2.76 -3.15 11.18
CA THR A 28 3.77 -2.89 12.21
C THR A 28 4.15 -1.41 12.23
N ASP A 29 4.84 -1.00 13.26
CA ASP A 29 5.41 0.33 13.37
C ASP A 29 6.80 0.31 14.02
N SER A 30 7.48 1.42 13.90
CA SER A 30 8.71 1.74 14.61
C SER A 30 8.73 3.24 14.90
N GLU A 31 9.80 3.75 15.52
CA GLU A 31 9.85 5.14 16.03
C GLU A 31 9.34 6.21 15.06
N ASN A 32 9.62 6.09 13.79
CA ASN A 32 9.23 7.10 12.79
C ASN A 32 8.37 6.58 11.64
N VAL A 33 8.11 5.28 11.54
CA VAL A 33 7.39 4.73 10.39
C VAL A 33 6.28 3.78 10.82
N GLU A 34 5.10 3.96 10.23
CA GLU A 34 4.00 3.01 10.28
C GLU A 34 3.94 2.29 8.94
N ILE A 35 3.81 0.97 8.96
CA ILE A 35 3.79 0.14 7.75
C ILE A 35 2.43 -0.50 7.57
N PHE A 36 1.84 -0.28 6.39
CA PHE A 36 0.51 -0.75 6.00
C PHE A 36 0.60 -1.61 4.74
N LEU A 37 -0.32 -2.54 4.61
CA LEU A 37 -0.54 -3.31 3.38
C LEU A 37 -1.97 -3.12 2.88
N ASN A 38 -2.14 -3.17 1.55
CA ASN A 38 -3.45 -3.23 0.93
C ASN A 38 -3.81 -4.68 0.59
N PHE A 39 -4.60 -5.32 1.45
CA PHE A 39 -4.98 -6.73 1.29
C PHE A 39 -5.90 -6.98 0.10
N LYS A 40 -6.67 -5.99 -0.33
CA LYS A 40 -7.59 -6.14 -1.47
C LYS A 40 -6.88 -6.20 -2.81
N GLU A 41 -5.67 -5.67 -2.90
CA GLU A 41 -4.90 -5.61 -4.14
C GLU A 41 -3.73 -6.61 -4.17
N ILE A 42 -3.75 -7.63 -3.33
CA ILE A 42 -2.75 -8.70 -3.42
C ILE A 42 -3.06 -9.56 -4.64
N LYS A 43 -2.09 -9.66 -5.55
CA LYS A 43 -2.20 -10.47 -6.76
C LYS A 43 -1.25 -11.65 -6.70
N LYS A 44 -1.73 -12.81 -7.13
CA LYS A 44 -0.94 -14.04 -7.22
C LYS A 44 -0.76 -14.43 -8.68
N ASN A 45 0.48 -14.67 -9.08
CA ASN A 45 0.84 -15.20 -10.40
C ASN A 45 1.85 -16.33 -10.20
N ASN A 46 1.40 -17.59 -10.38
CA ASN A 46 2.16 -18.78 -10.06
C ASN A 46 2.59 -18.79 -8.58
N ASP A 47 3.89 -18.89 -8.28
CA ASP A 47 4.44 -18.89 -6.92
C ASP A 47 4.83 -17.48 -6.44
N LEU A 48 4.59 -16.47 -7.25
CA LEU A 48 4.90 -15.08 -6.94
C LEU A 48 3.66 -14.33 -6.51
N ILE A 49 3.81 -13.43 -5.54
CA ILE A 49 2.77 -12.49 -5.16
C ILE A 49 3.24 -11.05 -5.37
N PHE A 50 2.28 -10.18 -5.63
CA PHE A 50 2.50 -8.75 -5.85
C PHE A 50 1.56 -7.97 -4.94
N PHE A 51 2.07 -6.98 -4.23
CA PHE A 51 1.26 -6.17 -3.34
C PHE A 51 1.83 -4.76 -3.18
N TRP A 52 0.96 -3.85 -2.72
CA TRP A 52 1.35 -2.51 -2.33
C TRP A 52 1.58 -2.42 -0.83
N GLN A 53 2.74 -1.89 -0.45
CA GLN A 53 3.09 -1.50 0.90
C GLN A 53 3.08 0.03 1.00
N LEU A 54 2.59 0.55 2.12
CA LEU A 54 2.65 1.96 2.44
C LEU A 54 3.52 2.15 3.68
N ASN A 55 4.55 2.97 3.54
CA ASN A 55 5.34 3.47 4.65
C ASN A 55 4.87 4.89 4.95
N ASN A 56 4.26 5.08 6.11
CA ASN A 56 3.77 6.38 6.55
C ASN A 56 4.68 6.92 7.66
N TYR A 57 5.27 8.09 7.43
CA TYR A 57 6.27 8.66 8.34
C TYR A 57 5.63 9.66 9.30
N VAL A 58 5.91 9.53 10.59
CA VAL A 58 5.46 10.46 11.62
C VAL A 58 6.15 11.81 11.44
N LYS A 59 7.45 11.79 11.17
CA LYS A 59 8.23 12.96 10.76
C LYS A 59 8.66 12.79 9.31
N PRO A 60 8.50 13.82 8.44
CA PRO A 60 8.82 13.69 7.03
C PRO A 60 10.29 13.33 6.80
N LEU A 61 10.53 12.49 5.80
CA LEU A 61 11.87 12.20 5.32
C LEU A 61 12.35 13.36 4.43
N ARG A 62 13.59 13.79 4.61
CA ARG A 62 14.20 14.84 3.79
C ARG A 62 13.29 16.08 3.67
N GLU A 63 12.65 16.46 4.77
CA GLU A 63 11.78 17.65 4.92
C GLU A 63 10.48 17.65 4.10
N LYS A 64 10.30 16.72 3.16
CA LYS A 64 9.18 16.77 2.21
C LYS A 64 8.40 15.48 2.04
N ILE A 65 8.98 14.32 2.32
CA ILE A 65 8.33 13.03 2.05
C ILE A 65 7.61 12.53 3.30
N PHE A 66 6.29 12.52 3.27
CA PHE A 66 5.45 12.04 4.36
C PHE A 66 5.04 10.59 4.23
N SER A 67 5.02 10.06 3.03
CA SER A 67 4.73 8.64 2.81
C SER A 67 5.34 8.13 1.52
N ILE A 68 5.58 6.82 1.49
CA ILE A 68 6.09 6.12 0.30
C ILE A 68 5.22 4.89 0.07
N LYS A 69 4.65 4.76 -1.12
CA LYS A 69 4.04 3.50 -1.57
C LYS A 69 5.07 2.70 -2.34
N ILE A 70 5.13 1.42 -2.07
CA ILE A 70 6.10 0.51 -2.69
C ILE A 70 5.34 -0.67 -3.28
N TYR A 71 5.47 -0.89 -4.59
CA TYR A 71 4.95 -2.09 -5.23
C TYR A 71 6.01 -3.18 -5.17
N ILE A 72 5.67 -4.31 -4.57
CA ILE A 72 6.64 -5.35 -4.20
C ILE A 72 6.24 -6.68 -4.82
N LYS A 73 7.22 -7.35 -5.41
CA LYS A 73 7.14 -8.74 -5.87
C LYS A 73 7.81 -9.64 -4.85
N VAL A 74 7.16 -10.74 -4.46
CA VAL A 74 7.65 -11.68 -3.44
C VAL A 74 7.60 -13.10 -3.94
N ASP A 75 8.66 -13.84 -3.68
CA ASP A 75 8.69 -15.30 -3.77
C ASP A 75 8.52 -15.87 -2.36
N CYS A 76 7.31 -16.36 -2.05
CA CYS A 76 6.96 -16.84 -0.71
C CYS A 76 7.73 -18.12 -0.33
N LYS A 77 8.06 -18.96 -1.30
CA LYS A 77 8.80 -20.21 -1.07
C LYS A 77 10.27 -19.96 -0.75
N LYS A 78 10.88 -19.03 -1.47
CA LYS A 78 12.31 -18.72 -1.35
C LYS A 78 12.63 -17.58 -0.39
N ASN A 79 11.63 -17.01 0.29
CA ASN A 79 11.79 -15.89 1.24
C ASN A 79 12.62 -14.74 0.69
N LYS A 80 12.29 -14.30 -0.52
CA LYS A 80 12.95 -13.18 -1.18
C LYS A 80 11.94 -12.22 -1.79
N PHE A 81 12.31 -10.98 -1.92
CA PHE A 81 11.46 -9.94 -2.47
C PHE A 81 12.24 -9.01 -3.41
N ASN A 82 11.48 -8.31 -4.24
CA ASN A 82 12.02 -7.30 -5.15
C ASN A 82 11.05 -6.12 -5.21
N PRO A 83 11.44 -4.94 -4.70
CA PRO A 83 10.66 -3.73 -4.91
C PRO A 83 10.69 -3.34 -6.40
N LEU A 84 9.53 -3.04 -6.97
CA LEU A 84 9.40 -2.73 -8.39
C LEU A 84 9.19 -1.24 -8.65
N ILE A 85 8.36 -0.59 -7.83
CA ILE A 85 7.95 0.81 -8.01
C ILE A 85 7.97 1.50 -6.66
N PHE A 86 8.51 2.72 -6.62
CA PHE A 86 8.44 3.61 -5.47
C PHE A 86 7.62 4.85 -5.84
N SER A 87 6.65 5.20 -5.00
CA SER A 87 5.86 6.42 -5.15
C SER A 87 6.03 7.29 -3.91
N TYR A 88 6.75 8.39 -4.06
CA TYR A 88 7.08 9.31 -2.97
C TYR A 88 6.01 10.40 -2.88
N HIS A 89 5.38 10.54 -1.73
CA HIS A 89 4.26 11.45 -1.52
C HIS A 89 4.61 12.57 -0.54
N VAL A 90 4.13 13.77 -0.86
CA VAL A 90 4.31 14.98 -0.03
C VAL A 90 3.27 15.09 1.09
N GLU A 91 2.34 14.15 1.18
CA GLU A 91 1.32 14.07 2.21
C GLU A 91 1.29 12.70 2.85
N PRO A 92 0.71 12.57 4.07
CA PRO A 92 0.56 11.28 4.73
C PRO A 92 -0.34 10.31 3.96
N MET A 93 -0.23 9.03 4.27
CA MET A 93 -1.09 7.95 3.81
C MET A 93 -1.16 7.78 2.29
N GLY A 94 -0.08 8.10 1.60
CA GLY A 94 -0.02 7.95 0.14
C GLY A 94 -0.88 8.96 -0.63
N SER A 95 -1.18 10.10 0.00
CA SER A 95 -1.96 11.18 -0.61
C SER A 95 -1.07 12.27 -1.21
N GLY A 96 -1.70 13.20 -1.92
CA GLY A 96 -1.02 14.33 -2.53
C GLY A 96 -0.23 13.97 -3.78
N GLU A 97 0.58 14.93 -4.24
CA GLU A 97 1.44 14.74 -5.40
C GLU A 97 2.46 13.62 -5.15
N ALA A 98 2.72 12.86 -6.19
CA ALA A 98 3.64 11.74 -6.14
C ALA A 98 4.76 11.87 -7.18
N ASP A 99 5.98 11.56 -6.74
CA ASP A 99 7.11 11.30 -7.62
C ASP A 99 7.28 9.79 -7.72
N ILE A 100 7.00 9.24 -8.90
CA ILE A 100 6.99 7.79 -9.14
C ILE A 100 8.29 7.39 -9.83
N LYS A 101 8.97 6.41 -9.24
CA LYS A 101 10.24 5.88 -9.76
C LYS A 101 10.19 4.37 -9.87
N ASN A 102 10.54 3.86 -11.04
CA ASN A 102 10.77 2.44 -11.22
C ASN A 102 12.10 2.05 -10.58
N ASN A 103 12.13 0.88 -9.93
CA ASN A 103 13.37 0.33 -9.41
C ASN A 103 14.14 -0.33 -10.57
N GLU A 104 15.26 0.23 -10.94
CA GLU A 104 16.13 -0.29 -12.00
C GLU A 104 16.93 -1.51 -11.54
N GLN A 105 17.07 -1.72 -10.23
CA GLN A 105 17.74 -2.88 -9.68
C GLN A 105 16.84 -4.09 -9.71
N THR A 106 17.17 -5.07 -10.54
CA THR A 106 16.38 -6.29 -10.70
C THR A 106 16.79 -7.42 -9.75
N LYS A 107 17.60 -7.12 -8.75
CA LYS A 107 18.12 -8.12 -7.82
C LYS A 107 17.09 -8.49 -6.75
N TRP A 108 16.94 -9.79 -6.52
CA TRP A 108 16.20 -10.32 -5.40
C TRP A 108 16.94 -10.07 -4.09
N ILE A 109 16.18 -9.65 -3.07
CA ILE A 109 16.69 -9.42 -1.72
C ILE A 109 16.20 -10.55 -0.82
N LEU A 110 17.14 -11.26 -0.19
CA LEU A 110 16.81 -12.29 0.80
C LEU A 110 16.32 -11.66 2.10
N VAL A 111 15.26 -12.22 2.66
CA VAL A 111 14.67 -11.73 3.91
C VAL A 111 15.46 -12.32 5.08
N LYS A 112 15.96 -11.44 5.94
CA LYS A 112 16.62 -11.86 7.19
C LYS A 112 15.56 -12.32 8.20
N SER A 113 15.82 -13.46 8.86
CA SER A 113 15.00 -13.93 9.99
C SER A 113 14.94 -12.86 11.09
N LYS A 114 13.78 -12.67 11.73
CA LYS A 114 13.52 -11.66 12.75
C LYS A 114 13.54 -10.19 12.28
N SER A 115 13.57 -9.93 10.98
CA SER A 115 13.42 -8.57 10.44
C SER A 115 11.95 -8.17 10.32
N LYS A 116 11.68 -6.86 10.23
CA LYS A 116 10.34 -6.34 9.91
C LYS A 116 9.87 -6.81 8.53
N HIS A 117 10.78 -6.92 7.59
CA HIS A 117 10.51 -7.47 6.26
C HIS A 117 9.95 -8.89 6.35
N LYS A 118 10.46 -9.72 7.28
CA LYS A 118 9.93 -11.08 7.49
C LYS A 118 8.46 -11.07 7.89
N LEU A 119 8.08 -10.19 8.81
CA LEU A 119 6.69 -10.04 9.23
C LEU A 119 5.80 -9.58 8.07
N ILE A 120 6.23 -8.58 7.31
CA ILE A 120 5.50 -8.03 6.17
C ILE A 120 5.29 -9.09 5.09
N LEU A 121 6.34 -9.80 4.71
CA LEU A 121 6.27 -10.85 3.69
C LEU A 121 5.38 -12.01 4.13
N LYS A 122 5.55 -12.48 5.37
CA LYS A 122 4.73 -13.55 5.93
C LYS A 122 3.26 -13.17 5.92
N THR A 123 2.93 -11.95 6.34
CA THR A 123 1.55 -11.44 6.34
C THR A 123 0.96 -11.41 4.94
N ALA A 124 1.69 -10.88 3.97
CA ALA A 124 1.26 -10.81 2.57
C ALA A 124 1.11 -12.21 1.94
N CYS A 125 2.04 -13.12 2.19
CA CYS A 125 1.99 -14.48 1.69
C CYS A 125 0.79 -15.26 2.26
N ILE A 126 0.52 -15.15 3.56
CA ILE A 126 -0.65 -15.79 4.19
C ILE A 126 -1.95 -15.22 3.60
N ALA A 127 -2.05 -13.89 3.46
CA ALA A 127 -3.23 -13.25 2.91
C ALA A 127 -3.52 -13.68 1.46
N SER A 128 -2.48 -13.96 0.66
CA SER A 128 -2.64 -14.42 -0.73
C SER A 128 -3.31 -15.78 -0.87
N PHE A 129 -3.25 -16.63 0.17
CA PHE A 129 -3.93 -17.93 0.18
C PHE A 129 -5.44 -17.83 0.46
N ARG A 130 -5.93 -16.69 0.93
CA ARG A 130 -7.34 -16.47 1.25
C ARG A 130 -8.12 -15.80 0.12
N THR A 131 -7.44 -15.43 -0.92
CA THR A 131 -8.03 -14.90 -2.16
C THR A 131 -8.01 -15.97 -3.25
#